data_d091ade359084bd56fdd57c4fe59c04e
#
_entry.id   d091ade359084bd56fdd57c4fe59c04e
#
_cell.length_a   1.000
_cell.length_b   1.000
_cell.length_c   1.000
_cell.angle_alpha   90.00
_cell.angle_beta   90.00
_cell.angle_gamma   90.00
#
_symmetry.space_group_name_H-M   'P 1'
#
loop_
_entity.id
_entity.type
_entity.pdbx_description
1 polymer ?
#
loop_
_entity_poly.entity_id
_entity_poly.type
_entity_poly.pdbx_seq_one_letter_code
_entity_poly.pdbx_strand_id
1 'polypeptide(L)'
;MEHLELLKKWISESSRIVFFGGAGVSTESGIPDFRSVDGLYSQKFEYPPETIISRSFYERKPDYFFRFYREKMLPLGYEPNITHKVLARWEQEGKLAAVVTQNIDGLHQKAGSQRVYELHGSVLRNYCTRCGKFHTAEFVKDSTGVPKCVCGGTVRPDVVLYEESLDQSCIEGSVEAIYRADLLIVAGTSLTVYPAAGLLRYYRGHRLVLINRDATPYDGQADLVIHDSLGNVFSKL
;
A
#
# COMPACT_ATOMS: atom_id res chain seq x y z
N MET A 1 8.54 -9.15 -24.87
CA MET A 1 8.05 -10.56 -24.80
C MET A 1 8.96 -11.41 -23.92
N GLU A 2 10.26 -11.34 -24.09
CA GLU A 2 11.26 -12.15 -23.35
C GLU A 2 11.16 -11.97 -21.80
N HIS A 3 11.05 -10.74 -21.31
CA HIS A 3 10.93 -10.47 -19.87
C HIS A 3 9.66 -11.07 -19.24
N LEU A 4 8.54 -11.07 -19.95
CA LEU A 4 7.29 -11.66 -19.44
C LEU A 4 7.37 -13.19 -19.36
N GLU A 5 7.97 -13.83 -20.35
CA GLU A 5 8.16 -15.29 -20.34
C GLU A 5 9.15 -15.71 -19.24
N LEU A 6 10.18 -14.91 -18.98
CA LEU A 6 11.10 -15.13 -17.86
C LEU A 6 10.37 -15.00 -16.53
N LEU A 7 9.51 -13.98 -16.37
CA LEU A 7 8.68 -13.80 -15.17
C LEU A 7 7.75 -15.00 -14.95
N LYS A 8 7.04 -15.46 -15.99
CA LYS A 8 6.19 -16.67 -15.92
C LYS A 8 6.96 -17.89 -15.46
N LYS A 9 8.15 -18.10 -16.03
CA LYS A 9 9.04 -19.19 -15.64
C LYS A 9 9.40 -19.11 -14.16
N TRP A 10 9.83 -17.93 -13.67
CA TRP A 10 10.18 -17.75 -12.27
C TRP A 10 9.00 -17.97 -11.33
N ILE A 11 7.81 -17.48 -11.71
CA ILE A 11 6.57 -17.74 -10.94
C ILE A 11 6.25 -19.23 -10.89
N SER A 12 6.42 -19.96 -12.00
CA SER A 12 6.14 -21.40 -12.04
C SER A 12 7.10 -22.22 -11.18
N GLU A 13 8.36 -21.80 -11.12
CA GLU A 13 9.43 -22.44 -10.35
C GLU A 13 9.45 -22.05 -8.88
N SER A 14 8.77 -20.95 -8.50
CA SER A 14 8.79 -20.44 -7.15
C SER A 14 7.73 -21.09 -6.28
N SER A 15 8.09 -21.31 -5.02
CA SER A 15 7.23 -21.89 -3.97
C SER A 15 6.88 -20.88 -2.87
N ARG A 16 7.57 -19.73 -2.86
CA ARG A 16 7.43 -18.73 -1.80
C ARG A 16 7.59 -17.31 -2.34
N ILE A 17 6.60 -16.90 -3.15
CA ILE A 17 6.55 -15.55 -3.71
C ILE A 17 6.13 -14.56 -2.63
N VAL A 18 6.80 -13.40 -2.57
CA VAL A 18 6.33 -12.24 -1.81
C VAL A 18 6.12 -11.09 -2.78
N PHE A 19 5.00 -10.40 -2.62
CA PHE A 19 4.68 -9.19 -3.37
C PHE A 19 4.86 -7.96 -2.48
N PHE A 20 5.59 -6.96 -2.96
CA PHE A 20 5.77 -5.67 -2.30
C PHE A 20 5.17 -4.57 -3.19
N GLY A 21 4.11 -3.91 -2.70
CA GLY A 21 3.34 -2.96 -3.50
C GLY A 21 3.21 -1.57 -2.92
N GLY A 22 2.95 -0.59 -3.80
CA GLY A 22 2.63 0.78 -3.44
C GLY A 22 1.39 1.30 -4.18
N ALA A 23 1.17 2.61 -4.16
CA ALA A 23 -0.06 3.25 -4.65
C ALA A 23 -0.35 2.97 -6.14
N GLY A 24 0.67 2.74 -6.95
CA GLY A 24 0.52 2.35 -8.36
C GLY A 24 -0.22 1.03 -8.58
N VAL A 25 -0.33 0.17 -7.56
CA VAL A 25 -1.12 -1.06 -7.62
C VAL A 25 -2.61 -0.75 -7.73
N SER A 26 -3.08 0.34 -7.13
CA SER A 26 -4.51 0.71 -7.06
C SER A 26 -4.95 1.74 -8.09
N THR A 27 -4.03 2.24 -8.94
CA THR A 27 -4.38 3.24 -9.98
C THR A 27 -5.39 2.69 -11.00
N GLU A 28 -5.27 1.42 -11.38
CA GLU A 28 -6.23 0.76 -12.28
C GLU A 28 -7.55 0.37 -11.59
N SER A 29 -7.64 0.57 -10.30
CA SER A 29 -8.91 0.54 -9.55
C SER A 29 -9.60 1.91 -9.50
N GLY A 30 -8.93 2.97 -10.02
CA GLY A 30 -9.41 4.35 -10.02
C GLY A 30 -8.95 5.19 -8.83
N ILE A 31 -8.10 4.64 -7.94
CA ILE A 31 -7.50 5.39 -6.83
C ILE A 31 -6.21 6.05 -7.34
N PRO A 32 -6.13 7.40 -7.35
CA PRO A 32 -4.92 8.08 -7.80
C PRO A 32 -3.75 7.75 -6.87
N ASP A 33 -2.56 7.61 -7.42
CA ASP A 33 -1.34 7.53 -6.61
C ASP A 33 -0.95 8.92 -6.07
N PHE A 34 0.16 8.98 -5.34
CA PHE A 34 0.58 10.22 -4.69
C PHE A 34 1.46 11.10 -5.59
N ARG A 35 2.31 10.52 -6.44
CA ARG A 35 3.47 11.21 -7.06
C ARG A 35 3.47 11.28 -8.57
N SER A 36 2.62 10.53 -9.27
CA SER A 36 2.51 10.64 -10.71
C SER A 36 2.02 12.03 -11.14
N VAL A 37 2.06 12.31 -12.43
CA VAL A 37 1.59 13.60 -13.01
C VAL A 37 0.14 13.89 -12.59
N ASP A 38 -0.70 12.85 -12.52
CA ASP A 38 -2.10 12.94 -12.11
C ASP A 38 -2.30 12.60 -10.62
N GLY A 39 -1.21 12.42 -9.88
CA GLY A 39 -1.21 12.01 -8.49
C GLY A 39 -1.69 13.10 -7.52
N LEU A 40 -1.93 12.72 -6.29
CA LEU A 40 -2.44 13.60 -5.25
C LEU A 40 -1.52 14.82 -5.01
N TYR A 41 -0.19 14.63 -5.09
CA TYR A 41 0.78 15.69 -4.83
C TYR A 41 0.90 16.72 -5.96
N SER A 42 0.40 16.41 -7.15
CA SER A 42 0.34 17.33 -8.29
C SER A 42 -0.85 18.30 -8.20
N GLN A 43 -1.81 18.06 -7.30
CA GLN A 43 -2.99 18.92 -7.10
C GLN A 43 -2.63 20.15 -6.25
N LYS A 44 -3.32 21.26 -6.50
CA LYS A 44 -3.12 22.50 -5.73
C LYS A 44 -3.95 22.49 -4.45
N PHE A 45 -3.28 22.59 -3.32
CA PHE A 45 -3.87 22.75 -1.99
C PHE A 45 -3.28 23.96 -1.28
N GLU A 46 -3.91 24.42 -0.19
CA GLU A 46 -3.39 25.52 0.66
C GLU A 46 -2.05 25.14 1.33
N TYR A 47 -1.89 23.85 1.65
CA TYR A 47 -0.66 23.27 2.19
C TYR A 47 -0.23 22.08 1.36
N PRO A 48 1.08 21.79 1.26
CA PRO A 48 1.54 20.56 0.59
C PRO A 48 0.87 19.31 1.20
N PRO A 49 0.40 18.36 0.39
CA PRO A 49 -0.26 17.14 0.90
C PRO A 49 0.55 16.40 1.95
N GLU A 50 1.88 16.28 1.78
CA GLU A 50 2.76 15.66 2.77
C GLU A 50 2.71 16.39 4.13
N THR A 51 2.56 17.71 4.12
CA THR A 51 2.37 18.49 5.34
C THR A 51 1.02 18.18 5.96
N ILE A 52 -0.07 18.14 5.17
CA ILE A 52 -1.42 17.88 5.66
C ILE A 52 -1.52 16.51 6.34
N ILE A 53 -0.87 15.48 5.77
CA ILE A 53 -0.87 14.11 6.30
C ILE A 53 0.30 13.84 7.25
N SER A 54 0.82 14.86 7.92
CA SER A 54 1.79 14.73 9.00
C SER A 54 1.12 14.73 10.37
N ARG A 55 1.76 14.08 11.34
CA ARG A 55 1.29 14.07 12.73
C ARG A 55 1.19 15.48 13.31
N SER A 56 2.21 16.28 13.13
CA SER A 56 2.25 17.65 13.64
C SER A 56 1.15 18.55 13.06
N PHE A 57 0.77 18.33 11.79
CA PHE A 57 -0.35 19.06 11.18
C PHE A 57 -1.69 18.56 11.70
N TYR A 58 -1.87 17.24 11.79
CA TYR A 58 -3.06 16.63 12.40
C TYR A 58 -3.32 17.18 13.81
N GLU A 59 -2.29 17.30 14.64
CA GLU A 59 -2.41 17.81 16.02
C GLU A 59 -2.76 19.32 16.06
N ARG A 60 -2.20 20.12 15.14
CA ARG A 60 -2.41 21.58 15.11
C ARG A 60 -3.67 22.02 14.39
N LYS A 61 -4.06 21.31 13.32
CA LYS A 61 -5.19 21.66 12.44
C LYS A 61 -6.08 20.44 12.14
N PRO A 62 -6.65 19.79 13.18
CA PRO A 62 -7.40 18.55 12.98
C PRO A 62 -8.63 18.71 12.07
N ASP A 63 -9.32 19.85 12.09
CA ASP A 63 -10.47 20.10 11.21
C ASP A 63 -10.07 20.12 9.74
N TYR A 64 -8.93 20.75 9.43
CA TYR A 64 -8.39 20.77 8.05
C TYR A 64 -7.96 19.37 7.63
N PHE A 65 -7.23 18.65 8.51
CA PHE A 65 -6.82 17.27 8.26
C PHE A 65 -8.02 16.39 7.94
N PHE A 66 -9.08 16.40 8.75
CA PHE A 66 -10.24 15.54 8.52
C PHE A 66 -11.06 15.93 7.29
N ARG A 67 -11.12 17.20 6.92
CA ARG A 67 -11.71 17.64 5.66
C ARG A 67 -10.95 17.04 4.47
N PHE A 68 -9.63 17.20 4.44
CA PHE A 68 -8.75 16.64 3.42
C PHE A 68 -8.82 15.10 3.39
N TYR A 69 -8.76 14.48 4.56
CA TYR A 69 -8.80 13.02 4.70
C TYR A 69 -10.08 12.43 4.10
N ARG A 70 -11.24 12.98 4.40
CA ARG A 70 -12.53 12.54 3.83
C ARG A 70 -12.59 12.71 2.31
N GLU A 71 -12.06 13.81 1.83
CA GLU A 71 -12.15 14.17 0.41
C GLU A 71 -11.16 13.37 -0.44
N LYS A 72 -9.94 13.11 0.09
CA LYS A 72 -8.82 12.60 -0.71
C LYS A 72 -8.28 11.25 -0.26
N MET A 73 -8.49 10.85 0.99
CA MET A 73 -7.81 9.68 1.58
C MET A 73 -8.76 8.51 1.88
N LEU A 74 -10.07 8.68 1.72
CA LEU A 74 -11.07 7.64 1.94
C LEU A 74 -11.54 7.03 0.62
N PRO A 75 -10.85 6.01 0.08
CA PRO A 75 -11.22 5.36 -1.19
C PRO A 75 -12.35 4.33 -1.00
N LEU A 76 -13.49 4.77 -0.47
CA LEU A 76 -14.64 3.90 -0.29
C LEU A 76 -15.38 3.70 -1.62
N GLY A 77 -15.77 2.45 -1.90
CA GLY A 77 -16.54 2.09 -3.09
C GLY A 77 -15.67 1.68 -4.29
N TYR A 78 -14.35 1.66 -4.17
CA TYR A 78 -13.49 1.13 -5.23
C TYR A 78 -13.40 -0.40 -5.18
N GLU A 79 -13.13 -1.00 -6.35
CA GLU A 79 -13.05 -2.46 -6.52
C GLU A 79 -11.61 -2.91 -6.82
N PRO A 80 -11.22 -4.11 -6.36
CA PRO A 80 -9.94 -4.70 -6.70
C PRO A 80 -9.79 -4.90 -8.23
N ASN A 81 -8.65 -4.49 -8.77
CA ASN A 81 -8.29 -4.72 -10.16
C ASN A 81 -7.65 -6.11 -10.37
N ILE A 82 -7.21 -6.38 -11.60
CA ILE A 82 -6.64 -7.68 -11.98
C ILE A 82 -5.40 -8.04 -11.15
N THR A 83 -4.54 -7.07 -10.80
CA THR A 83 -3.35 -7.32 -9.97
C THR A 83 -3.73 -7.89 -8.62
N HIS A 84 -4.67 -7.26 -7.90
CA HIS A 84 -5.15 -7.73 -6.61
C HIS A 84 -5.73 -9.17 -6.72
N LYS A 85 -6.54 -9.43 -7.77
CA LYS A 85 -7.19 -10.73 -7.99
C LYS A 85 -6.19 -11.84 -8.27
N VAL A 86 -5.16 -11.56 -9.07
CA VAL A 86 -4.09 -12.54 -9.37
C VAL A 86 -3.29 -12.86 -8.12
N LEU A 87 -2.95 -11.85 -7.30
CA LEU A 87 -2.22 -12.08 -6.04
C LEU A 87 -3.05 -12.95 -5.08
N ALA A 88 -4.35 -12.66 -4.92
CA ALA A 88 -5.24 -13.46 -4.09
C ALA A 88 -5.35 -14.91 -4.59
N ARG A 89 -5.43 -15.11 -5.91
CA ARG A 89 -5.41 -16.45 -6.52
C ARG A 89 -4.10 -17.19 -6.22
N TRP A 90 -2.95 -16.57 -6.37
CA TRP A 90 -1.65 -17.20 -6.07
C TRP A 90 -1.51 -17.56 -4.59
N GLU A 91 -2.09 -16.78 -3.68
CA GLU A 91 -2.13 -17.14 -2.26
C GLU A 91 -2.99 -18.38 -2.03
N GLN A 92 -4.17 -18.47 -2.66
CA GLN A 92 -5.04 -19.66 -2.61
C GLN A 92 -4.38 -20.90 -3.20
N GLU A 93 -3.57 -20.73 -4.25
CA GLU A 93 -2.77 -21.79 -4.87
C GLU A 93 -1.52 -22.18 -4.04
N GLY A 94 -1.26 -21.50 -2.92
CA GLY A 94 -0.12 -21.73 -2.04
C GLY A 94 1.22 -21.22 -2.58
N LYS A 95 1.23 -20.41 -3.64
CA LYS A 95 2.44 -19.82 -4.24
C LYS A 95 2.83 -18.51 -3.62
N LEU A 96 1.87 -17.61 -3.33
CA LEU A 96 2.12 -16.34 -2.69
C LEU A 96 2.13 -16.51 -1.17
N ALA A 97 3.24 -16.20 -0.54
CA ALA A 97 3.41 -16.29 0.90
C ALA A 97 2.87 -15.08 1.65
N ALA A 98 2.98 -13.89 1.07
CA ALA A 98 2.47 -12.66 1.65
C ALA A 98 2.40 -11.52 0.62
N VAL A 99 1.51 -10.56 0.89
CA VAL A 99 1.53 -9.21 0.33
C VAL A 99 2.08 -8.26 1.39
N VAL A 100 3.09 -7.48 1.04
CA VAL A 100 3.58 -6.34 1.83
C VAL A 100 3.18 -5.08 1.08
N THR A 101 2.32 -4.27 1.67
CA THR A 101 1.77 -3.11 0.97
C THR A 101 1.97 -1.81 1.72
N GLN A 102 2.23 -0.73 0.97
CA GLN A 102 2.21 0.63 1.46
C GLN A 102 0.81 1.25 1.39
N ASN A 103 -0.13 0.57 0.72
CA ASN A 103 -1.48 1.06 0.53
C ASN A 103 -2.33 0.89 1.79
N ILE A 104 -3.26 1.83 1.95
CA ILE A 104 -4.18 1.90 3.10
C ILE A 104 -5.63 1.61 2.70
N ASP A 105 -5.87 1.23 1.42
CA ASP A 105 -7.18 1.12 0.79
C ASP A 105 -7.94 -0.18 1.08
N GLY A 106 -7.24 -1.23 1.55
CA GLY A 106 -7.83 -2.55 1.85
C GLY A 106 -8.20 -3.38 0.63
N LEU A 107 -7.78 -3.00 -0.60
CA LEU A 107 -8.18 -3.71 -1.82
C LEU A 107 -7.57 -5.10 -1.93
N HIS A 108 -6.40 -5.36 -1.35
CA HIS A 108 -5.84 -6.71 -1.29
C HIS A 108 -6.74 -7.67 -0.51
N GLN A 109 -7.19 -7.26 0.68
CA GLN A 109 -8.10 -8.06 1.50
C GLN A 109 -9.46 -8.21 0.82
N LYS A 110 -9.97 -7.13 0.18
CA LYS A 110 -11.22 -7.17 -0.59
C LYS A 110 -11.14 -8.13 -1.78
N ALA A 111 -9.96 -8.33 -2.38
CA ALA A 111 -9.72 -9.32 -3.42
C ALA A 111 -9.65 -10.76 -2.92
N GLY A 112 -9.49 -10.97 -1.60
CA GLY A 112 -9.41 -12.27 -0.97
C GLY A 112 -8.05 -12.63 -0.39
N SER A 113 -7.03 -11.76 -0.48
CA SER A 113 -5.73 -11.98 0.17
C SER A 113 -5.88 -11.99 1.69
N GLN A 114 -5.28 -12.98 2.35
CA GLN A 114 -5.38 -13.20 3.80
C GLN A 114 -4.14 -12.70 4.55
N ARG A 115 -2.94 -12.92 3.97
CA ARG A 115 -1.68 -12.52 4.60
C ARG A 115 -1.18 -11.22 3.98
N VAL A 116 -1.71 -10.12 4.51
CA VAL A 116 -1.39 -8.75 4.04
C VAL A 116 -0.75 -7.97 5.18
N TYR A 117 0.47 -7.51 4.98
CA TYR A 117 1.17 -6.59 5.88
C TYR A 117 0.96 -5.16 5.38
N GLU A 118 0.11 -4.42 6.08
CA GLU A 118 -0.22 -3.02 5.77
C GLU A 118 0.76 -2.08 6.50
N LEU A 119 1.90 -1.78 5.86
CA LEU A 119 2.97 -0.98 6.47
C LEU A 119 2.53 0.41 6.96
N HIS A 120 1.54 0.99 6.29
CA HIS A 120 1.02 2.31 6.63
C HIS A 120 -0.39 2.27 7.26
N GLY A 121 -0.81 1.10 7.76
CA GLY A 121 -2.12 0.92 8.37
C GLY A 121 -3.27 0.84 7.34
N SER A 122 -4.48 1.21 7.77
CA SER A 122 -5.68 1.11 6.93
C SER A 122 -6.72 2.18 7.25
N VAL A 123 -7.33 2.74 6.22
CA VAL A 123 -8.47 3.66 6.35
C VAL A 123 -9.73 2.96 6.89
N LEU A 124 -9.80 1.63 6.76
CA LEU A 124 -10.94 0.84 7.19
C LEU A 124 -11.01 0.65 8.70
N ARG A 125 -9.90 0.89 9.41
CA ARG A 125 -9.83 0.83 10.87
C ARG A 125 -9.68 2.23 11.46
N ASN A 126 -10.52 2.56 12.42
CA ASN A 126 -10.48 3.84 13.10
C ASN A 126 -10.76 3.61 14.59
N TYR A 127 -10.02 4.27 15.45
CA TYR A 127 -10.12 4.04 16.88
C TYR A 127 -10.29 5.35 17.67
N CYS A 128 -11.11 5.29 18.70
CA CYS A 128 -11.21 6.39 19.64
C CYS A 128 -9.92 6.53 20.44
N THR A 129 -9.31 7.71 20.43
CA THR A 129 -8.07 8.00 21.16
C THR A 129 -8.21 7.94 22.68
N ARG A 130 -9.45 7.97 23.20
CA ARG A 130 -9.73 7.99 24.64
C ARG A 130 -10.11 6.59 25.18
N CYS A 131 -10.99 5.88 24.49
CA CYS A 131 -11.54 4.60 25.01
C CYS A 131 -11.19 3.39 24.14
N GLY A 132 -10.44 3.55 23.04
CA GLY A 132 -10.04 2.48 22.14
C GLY A 132 -11.17 1.88 21.28
N LYS A 133 -12.40 2.38 21.38
CA LYS A 133 -13.53 1.83 20.62
C LYS A 133 -13.26 1.92 19.13
N PHE A 134 -13.47 0.82 18.42
CA PHE A 134 -13.42 0.74 16.96
C PHE A 134 -14.59 1.50 16.30
N HIS A 135 -14.29 2.14 15.17
CA HIS A 135 -15.24 2.79 14.29
C HIS A 135 -14.92 2.47 12.83
N THR A 136 -15.93 2.36 11.97
CA THR A 136 -15.75 2.08 10.55
C THR A 136 -15.28 3.31 9.77
N ALA A 137 -14.86 3.11 8.53
CA ALA A 137 -14.52 4.22 7.64
C ALA A 137 -15.74 5.10 7.29
N GLU A 138 -16.91 4.49 7.16
CA GLU A 138 -18.20 5.19 6.93
C GLU A 138 -18.49 6.14 8.08
N PHE A 139 -18.26 5.73 9.32
CA PHE A 139 -18.42 6.62 10.49
C PHE A 139 -17.59 7.90 10.35
N VAL A 140 -16.34 7.77 9.91
CA VAL A 140 -15.46 8.93 9.68
C VAL A 140 -15.93 9.75 8.48
N LYS A 141 -16.35 9.09 7.40
CA LYS A 141 -16.88 9.72 6.19
C LYS A 141 -18.11 10.58 6.48
N ASP A 142 -19.06 10.05 7.25
CA ASP A 142 -20.35 10.69 7.51
C ASP A 142 -20.28 11.73 8.65
N SER A 143 -19.15 11.78 9.38
CA SER A 143 -18.93 12.76 10.44
C SER A 143 -18.67 14.18 9.88
N THR A 144 -18.99 15.21 10.65
CA THR A 144 -18.62 16.60 10.37
C THR A 144 -17.51 17.06 11.30
N GLY A 145 -16.62 17.95 10.81
CA GLY A 145 -15.47 18.41 11.59
C GLY A 145 -14.57 17.27 12.06
N VAL A 146 -14.10 17.32 13.29
CA VAL A 146 -13.30 16.24 13.91
C VAL A 146 -14.21 15.13 14.42
N PRO A 147 -14.10 13.88 13.93
CA PRO A 147 -14.96 12.77 14.34
C PRO A 147 -14.89 12.51 15.85
N LYS A 148 -16.04 12.41 16.52
CA LYS A 148 -16.14 12.21 17.97
C LYS A 148 -16.82 10.89 18.32
N CYS A 149 -16.19 10.14 19.20
CA CYS A 149 -16.78 8.96 19.83
C CYS A 149 -17.85 9.36 20.86
N VAL A 150 -18.76 8.48 21.18
CA VAL A 150 -19.78 8.68 22.22
C VAL A 150 -19.17 9.03 23.61
N CYS A 151 -17.91 8.67 23.87
CA CYS A 151 -17.20 9.05 25.10
C CYS A 151 -16.59 10.47 25.05
N GLY A 152 -16.78 11.20 23.94
CA GLY A 152 -16.20 12.54 23.70
C GLY A 152 -14.75 12.53 23.15
N GLY A 153 -14.10 11.36 23.06
CA GLY A 153 -12.77 11.23 22.48
C GLY A 153 -12.78 11.42 20.96
N THR A 154 -11.65 11.84 20.38
CA THR A 154 -11.49 11.91 18.92
C THR A 154 -11.35 10.52 18.33
N VAL A 155 -12.04 10.25 17.23
CA VAL A 155 -11.84 9.02 16.45
C VAL A 155 -10.75 9.30 15.42
N ARG A 156 -9.66 8.53 15.50
CA ARG A 156 -8.50 8.66 14.63
C ARG A 156 -8.40 7.46 13.70
N PRO A 157 -8.11 7.68 12.39
CA PRO A 157 -7.77 6.60 11.47
C PRO A 157 -6.50 5.84 11.91
N ASP A 158 -6.52 4.53 11.74
CA ASP A 158 -5.33 3.66 11.92
C ASP A 158 -4.42 3.73 10.70
N VAL A 159 -3.99 4.94 10.38
CA VAL A 159 -3.09 5.26 9.27
C VAL A 159 -1.84 5.91 9.84
N VAL A 160 -0.68 5.43 9.39
CA VAL A 160 0.62 6.00 9.75
C VAL A 160 0.81 7.30 8.99
N LEU A 161 0.89 8.40 9.72
CA LEU A 161 1.17 9.73 9.16
C LEU A 161 2.68 9.95 9.05
N TYR A 162 3.11 10.90 8.21
CA TYR A 162 4.49 11.37 8.28
C TYR A 162 4.84 11.77 9.72
N GLU A 163 6.09 11.60 10.12
CA GLU A 163 6.61 11.80 11.48
C GLU A 163 6.23 10.67 12.47
N GLU A 164 5.52 9.64 12.02
CA GLU A 164 5.17 8.49 12.87
C GLU A 164 5.98 7.24 12.49
N SER A 165 6.18 6.39 13.48
CA SER A 165 6.81 5.09 13.27
C SER A 165 5.80 4.07 12.70
N LEU A 166 6.28 3.17 11.86
CA LEU A 166 5.51 2.01 11.43
C LEU A 166 5.28 1.06 12.62
N ASP A 167 4.24 0.25 12.53
CA ASP A 167 3.99 -0.82 13.50
C ASP A 167 5.13 -1.85 13.49
N GLN A 168 5.69 -2.14 14.68
CA GLN A 168 6.85 -3.02 14.80
C GLN A 168 6.53 -4.46 14.38
N SER A 169 5.34 -4.96 14.72
CA SER A 169 4.94 -6.33 14.36
C SER A 169 4.72 -6.47 12.86
N CYS A 170 4.18 -5.44 12.22
CA CYS A 170 4.03 -5.38 10.76
C CYS A 170 5.40 -5.37 10.06
N ILE A 171 6.37 -4.60 10.57
CA ILE A 171 7.75 -4.58 10.05
C ILE A 171 8.38 -5.97 10.19
N GLU A 172 8.33 -6.57 11.39
CA GLU A 172 8.95 -7.89 11.65
C GLU A 172 8.37 -8.97 10.76
N GLY A 173 7.04 -9.02 10.63
CA GLY A 173 6.37 -9.96 9.73
C GLY A 173 6.72 -9.74 8.25
N SER A 174 6.82 -8.47 7.82
CA SER A 174 7.23 -8.12 6.46
C SER A 174 8.67 -8.53 6.17
N VAL A 175 9.58 -8.23 7.10
CA VAL A 175 11.01 -8.61 6.98
C VAL A 175 11.17 -10.12 6.91
N GLU A 176 10.49 -10.86 7.78
CA GLU A 176 10.54 -12.32 7.79
C GLU A 176 9.99 -12.91 6.47
N ALA A 177 8.88 -12.36 5.96
CA ALA A 177 8.33 -12.80 4.69
C ALA A 177 9.31 -12.56 3.53
N ILE A 178 9.86 -11.34 3.43
CA ILE A 178 10.83 -10.94 2.39
C ILE A 178 12.11 -11.77 2.50
N TYR A 179 12.62 -11.97 3.71
CA TYR A 179 13.86 -12.74 3.94
C TYR A 179 13.76 -14.19 3.44
N ARG A 180 12.58 -14.80 3.58
CA ARG A 180 12.31 -16.19 3.18
C ARG A 180 11.81 -16.34 1.74
N ALA A 181 11.59 -15.26 1.02
CA ALA A 181 11.09 -15.33 -0.34
C ALA A 181 12.12 -15.92 -1.31
N ASP A 182 11.68 -16.80 -2.20
CA ASP A 182 12.47 -17.28 -3.34
C ASP A 182 12.25 -16.41 -4.59
N LEU A 183 11.15 -15.65 -4.63
CA LEU A 183 10.86 -14.63 -5.62
C LEU A 183 10.24 -13.41 -4.92
N LEU A 184 10.86 -12.24 -5.08
CA LEU A 184 10.31 -10.96 -4.61
C LEU A 184 9.86 -10.13 -5.81
N ILE A 185 8.56 -9.88 -5.89
CA ILE A 185 7.96 -9.01 -6.92
C ILE A 185 7.64 -7.66 -6.27
N VAL A 186 8.28 -6.62 -6.73
CA VAL A 186 8.06 -5.23 -6.30
C VAL A 186 7.35 -4.49 -7.41
N ALA A 187 6.20 -3.86 -7.12
CA ALA A 187 5.39 -3.26 -8.15
C ALA A 187 4.62 -2.00 -7.70
N GLY A 188 4.40 -1.08 -8.64
CA GLY A 188 3.56 0.09 -8.42
C GLY A 188 4.05 1.01 -7.29
N THR A 189 5.36 1.13 -7.10
CA THR A 189 5.96 1.97 -6.07
C THR A 189 7.19 2.71 -6.59
N SER A 190 7.34 3.98 -6.20
CA SER A 190 8.53 4.77 -6.53
C SER A 190 9.77 4.37 -5.74
N LEU A 191 9.61 3.57 -4.67
CA LEU A 191 10.67 3.18 -3.74
C LEU A 191 11.43 4.35 -3.09
N THR A 192 10.76 5.49 -2.91
CA THR A 192 11.32 6.72 -2.32
C THR A 192 10.83 6.97 -0.89
N VAL A 193 9.86 6.20 -0.39
CA VAL A 193 9.30 6.37 0.97
C VAL A 193 9.97 5.42 1.95
N TYR A 194 10.70 6.00 2.89
CA TYR A 194 11.34 5.27 3.97
C TYR A 194 10.52 5.35 5.26
N PRO A 195 10.54 4.30 6.11
CA PRO A 195 11.42 3.13 6.06
C PRO A 195 10.94 1.99 5.13
N ALA A 196 9.74 2.07 4.55
CA ALA A 196 9.13 0.98 3.76
C ALA A 196 10.05 0.51 2.61
N ALA A 197 10.58 1.41 1.79
CA ALA A 197 11.50 1.06 0.68
C ALA A 197 12.76 0.33 1.18
N GLY A 198 13.22 0.62 2.38
CA GLY A 198 14.38 -0.02 3.00
C GLY A 198 14.20 -1.50 3.34
N LEU A 199 12.95 -2.02 3.33
CA LEU A 199 12.69 -3.44 3.62
C LEU A 199 13.22 -4.37 2.53
N LEU A 200 13.37 -3.88 1.29
CA LEU A 200 13.91 -4.68 0.18
C LEU A 200 15.33 -5.21 0.46
N ARG A 201 16.12 -4.51 1.27
CA ARG A 201 17.48 -4.93 1.66
C ARG A 201 17.54 -6.27 2.40
N TYR A 202 16.43 -6.73 2.95
CA TYR A 202 16.34 -8.01 3.66
C TYR A 202 16.12 -9.20 2.72
N TYR A 203 15.82 -8.97 1.45
CA TYR A 203 15.72 -10.03 0.45
C TYR A 203 17.10 -10.70 0.25
N ARG A 204 17.11 -12.03 0.22
CA ARG A 204 18.32 -12.86 0.09
C ARG A 204 18.30 -13.78 -1.11
N GLY A 205 17.22 -13.78 -1.87
CA GLY A 205 17.08 -14.57 -3.10
C GLY A 205 17.82 -13.95 -4.30
N HIS A 206 17.63 -14.56 -5.46
CA HIS A 206 18.24 -14.18 -6.74
C HIS A 206 17.19 -13.94 -7.83
N ARG A 207 15.98 -13.54 -7.44
CA ARG A 207 14.87 -13.26 -8.35
C ARG A 207 14.10 -12.04 -7.84
N LEU A 208 14.78 -10.89 -7.84
CA LEU A 208 14.14 -9.60 -7.57
C LEU A 208 13.55 -9.06 -8.86
N VAL A 209 12.23 -8.92 -8.91
CA VAL A 209 11.49 -8.39 -10.07
C VAL A 209 10.94 -7.01 -9.73
N LEU A 210 11.17 -6.02 -10.58
CA LEU A 210 10.53 -4.71 -10.52
C LEU A 210 9.55 -4.57 -11.69
N ILE A 211 8.30 -4.20 -11.36
CA ILE A 211 7.25 -3.91 -12.35
C ILE A 211 6.70 -2.53 -12.06
N ASN A 212 7.04 -1.55 -12.88
CA ASN A 212 6.62 -0.17 -12.69
C ASN A 212 6.59 0.56 -14.02
N ARG A 213 5.71 1.55 -14.20
CA ARG A 213 5.70 2.35 -15.44
C ARG A 213 6.98 3.15 -15.59
N ASP A 214 7.39 3.83 -14.53
CA ASP A 214 8.55 4.70 -14.50
C ASP A 214 9.74 3.97 -13.87
N ALA A 215 10.95 4.39 -14.23
CA ALA A 215 12.19 3.92 -13.64
C ALA A 215 12.25 4.25 -12.13
N THR A 216 12.89 3.38 -11.37
CA THR A 216 13.09 3.54 -9.93
C THR A 216 14.58 3.54 -9.57
N PRO A 217 14.98 4.08 -8.41
CA PRO A 217 16.37 3.99 -7.94
C PRO A 217 16.90 2.55 -7.74
N TYR A 218 16.00 1.56 -7.76
CA TYR A 218 16.31 0.14 -7.54
C TYR A 218 16.42 -0.68 -8.83
N ASP A 219 16.14 -0.10 -10.00
CA ASP A 219 16.18 -0.83 -11.27
C ASP A 219 17.52 -1.54 -11.50
N GLY A 220 18.63 -0.88 -11.17
CA GLY A 220 19.96 -1.47 -11.30
C GLY A 220 20.31 -2.59 -10.30
N GLN A 221 19.43 -2.84 -9.32
CA GLN A 221 19.58 -3.91 -8.33
C GLN A 221 18.66 -5.09 -8.59
N ALA A 222 17.67 -4.94 -9.50
CA ALA A 222 16.73 -5.97 -9.83
C ALA A 222 17.31 -6.96 -10.86
N ASP A 223 16.95 -8.23 -10.71
CA ASP A 223 17.32 -9.28 -11.68
C ASP A 223 16.42 -9.23 -12.93
N LEU A 224 15.22 -8.63 -12.81
CA LEU A 224 14.29 -8.42 -13.90
C LEU A 224 13.52 -7.12 -13.70
N VAL A 225 13.53 -6.25 -14.72
CA VAL A 225 12.76 -5.00 -14.74
C VAL A 225 11.77 -5.03 -15.89
N ILE A 226 10.51 -4.67 -15.60
CA ILE A 226 9.43 -4.56 -16.60
C ILE A 226 8.82 -3.17 -16.48
N HIS A 227 9.05 -2.31 -17.46
CA HIS A 227 8.40 -1.00 -17.56
C HIS A 227 7.09 -1.11 -18.32
N ASP A 228 6.01 -1.43 -17.60
CA ASP A 228 4.66 -1.54 -18.17
C ASP A 228 3.61 -1.26 -17.08
N SER A 229 2.35 -1.13 -17.47
CA SER A 229 1.23 -1.09 -16.53
C SER A 229 1.05 -2.45 -15.86
N LEU A 230 0.62 -2.43 -14.60
CA LEU A 230 0.42 -3.68 -13.85
C LEU A 230 -0.68 -4.55 -14.47
N GLY A 231 -1.76 -3.93 -14.96
CA GLY A 231 -2.83 -4.64 -15.64
C GLY A 231 -2.36 -5.38 -16.89
N ASN A 232 -1.49 -4.74 -17.70
CA ASN A 232 -0.91 -5.40 -18.88
C ASN A 232 -0.05 -6.61 -18.52
N VAL A 233 0.69 -6.54 -17.42
CA VAL A 233 1.54 -7.64 -16.96
C VAL A 233 0.69 -8.73 -16.30
N PHE A 234 -0.09 -8.38 -15.27
CA PHE A 234 -0.83 -9.34 -14.45
C PHE A 234 -2.00 -10.01 -15.18
N SER A 235 -2.57 -9.39 -16.22
CA SER A 235 -3.59 -10.04 -17.07
C SER A 235 -3.04 -11.23 -17.87
N LYS A 236 -1.73 -11.36 -18.00
CA LYS A 236 -1.05 -12.45 -18.76
C LYS A 236 -0.44 -13.51 -17.83
N LEU A 237 -0.57 -13.32 -16.51
CA LEU A 237 -0.09 -14.21 -15.45
C LEU A 237 -1.23 -14.98 -14.81
#